data_0f4cc4621abcde51aec2d11a29283438
#
_entry.id   0f4cc4621abcde51aec2d11a29283438
#
_cell.length_a   1.000
_cell.length_b   1.000
_cell.length_c   1.000
_cell.angle_alpha   90.00
_cell.angle_beta   90.00
_cell.angle_gamma   90.00
#
_symmetry.space_group_name_H-M   'P 1'
#
loop_
_entity.id
_entity.type
_entity.pdbx_description
1 polymer ?
#
loop_
_entity_poly.entity_id
_entity_poly.type
_entity_poly.pdbx_seq_one_letter_code
_entity_poly.pdbx_strand_id
1 'polypeptide(L)'
;MNFFKSLTVTTLAGLVMLPALGLAQERRQDTTQRKEPLKVWGAQFEEFEYRYSDDGEELATWNGDFFYGTDELKFRWLTSGEYAIEERTYEGLENQIVGQMPISTFFDAKAGIRFDTPEGPDRTYAVLGIAGLAPQWFEIDANFYVSKDGDTSAELDAEYELLLTNYWILAAAFDATVAFSEDREIGVGKGLVSTETGLRLRYDLIDRSFSPYIGVVHERKYGDTADFARADGAGTEQWFAVIGARLSF
;
A
#
# COMPACT_ATOMS: atom_id res chain seq x y z
N MET A 1 -39.99 -27.63 -23.73
CA MET A 1 -39.39 -28.90 -23.30
C MET A 1 -38.09 -28.59 -22.61
N ASN A 2 -38.13 -28.66 -21.29
CA ASN A 2 -37.10 -28.16 -20.36
C ASN A 2 -35.91 -29.13 -20.28
N PHE A 3 -34.68 -28.62 -20.30
CA PHE A 3 -33.54 -29.30 -19.70
C PHE A 3 -32.67 -28.29 -18.97
N PHE A 4 -32.94 -28.15 -17.68
CA PHE A 4 -31.98 -27.62 -16.70
C PHE A 4 -30.90 -28.68 -16.46
N LYS A 5 -29.63 -28.38 -16.74
CA LYS A 5 -28.51 -29.17 -16.23
C LYS A 5 -27.94 -28.45 -15.01
N SER A 6 -28.16 -29.05 -13.87
CA SER A 6 -27.56 -28.70 -12.59
C SER A 6 -26.04 -28.97 -12.64
N LEU A 7 -25.23 -27.95 -12.44
CA LEU A 7 -23.80 -28.11 -12.28
C LEU A 7 -23.50 -28.18 -10.76
N THR A 8 -23.15 -29.37 -10.31
CA THR A 8 -22.75 -29.65 -8.92
C THR A 8 -21.26 -29.24 -8.78
N VAL A 9 -20.98 -28.17 -8.08
CA VAL A 9 -19.61 -27.79 -7.70
C VAL A 9 -19.21 -28.57 -6.45
N THR A 10 -18.29 -29.52 -6.62
CA THR A 10 -17.71 -30.29 -5.51
C THR A 10 -16.55 -29.51 -4.93
N THR A 11 -16.78 -28.90 -3.78
CA THR A 11 -15.73 -28.22 -2.99
C THR A 11 -14.88 -29.31 -2.31
N LEU A 12 -13.63 -29.43 -2.72
CA LEU A 12 -12.63 -30.27 -2.06
C LEU A 12 -11.93 -29.43 -0.99
N ALA A 13 -12.41 -29.50 0.24
CA ALA A 13 -11.74 -28.94 1.40
C ALA A 13 -10.62 -29.88 1.85
N GLY A 14 -9.39 -29.57 1.47
CA GLY A 14 -8.20 -30.27 1.95
C GLY A 14 -7.88 -29.86 3.39
N LEU A 15 -8.25 -30.70 4.36
CA LEU A 15 -7.89 -30.54 5.77
C LEU A 15 -6.42 -30.98 5.95
N VAL A 16 -5.48 -30.02 6.10
CA VAL A 16 -4.11 -30.30 6.48
C VAL A 16 -4.07 -30.55 7.98
N MET A 17 -4.01 -31.81 8.39
CA MET A 17 -3.73 -32.20 9.79
C MET A 17 -2.24 -32.09 10.04
N LEU A 18 -1.83 -31.10 10.86
CA LEU A 18 -0.53 -31.06 11.49
C LEU A 18 -0.48 -32.05 12.68
N PRO A 19 0.57 -32.86 12.84
CA PRO A 19 0.66 -33.77 13.98
C PRO A 19 0.89 -32.97 15.26
N ALA A 20 0.00 -33.16 16.23
CA ALA A 20 0.15 -32.66 17.58
C ALA A 20 1.30 -33.41 18.28
N LEU A 21 2.44 -32.77 18.43
CA LEU A 21 3.50 -33.20 19.34
C LEU A 21 3.02 -32.94 20.76
N GLY A 22 2.53 -34.00 21.40
CA GLY A 22 2.20 -34.00 22.83
C GLY A 22 3.45 -33.88 23.68
N LEU A 23 3.75 -32.70 24.18
CA LEU A 23 4.66 -32.51 25.31
C LEU A 23 3.83 -32.53 26.58
N ALA A 24 4.08 -33.50 27.42
CA ALA A 24 3.57 -33.56 28.79
C ALA A 24 4.12 -32.36 29.57
N GLN A 25 3.24 -31.38 29.81
CA GLN A 25 3.57 -30.19 30.58
C GLN A 25 3.18 -30.40 32.02
N GLU A 26 4.17 -30.48 32.90
CA GLU A 26 3.96 -30.42 34.34
C GLU A 26 3.13 -29.20 34.69
N ARG A 27 2.03 -29.44 35.39
CA ARG A 27 1.08 -28.42 35.85
C ARG A 27 1.74 -27.60 36.98
N ARG A 28 2.57 -26.62 36.61
CA ARG A 28 2.80 -25.47 37.48
C ARG A 28 1.57 -24.58 37.40
N GLN A 29 0.88 -24.45 38.54
CA GLN A 29 -0.11 -23.41 38.73
C GLN A 29 0.63 -22.05 38.74
N ASP A 30 0.87 -21.51 37.59
CA ASP A 30 1.29 -20.12 37.44
C ASP A 30 0.03 -19.27 37.28
N THR A 31 -0.33 -18.59 38.37
CA THR A 31 -1.45 -17.64 38.43
C THR A 31 -1.09 -16.33 37.74
N THR A 32 -0.44 -16.39 36.60
CA THR A 32 -0.34 -15.25 35.70
C THR A 32 -1.64 -15.15 34.93
N GLN A 33 -2.54 -14.25 35.39
CA GLN A 33 -3.67 -13.84 34.58
C GLN A 33 -3.10 -13.37 33.25
N ARG A 34 -3.30 -14.16 32.19
CA ARG A 34 -3.00 -13.77 30.83
C ARG A 34 -3.91 -12.58 30.56
N LYS A 35 -3.39 -11.36 30.68
CA LYS A 35 -4.12 -10.16 30.30
C LYS A 35 -4.52 -10.35 28.85
N GLU A 36 -5.80 -10.21 28.57
CA GLU A 36 -6.25 -10.21 27.17
C GLU A 36 -5.47 -9.14 26.42
N PRO A 37 -4.99 -9.43 25.19
CA PRO A 37 -4.25 -8.46 24.42
C PRO A 37 -5.13 -7.24 24.17
N LEU A 38 -4.56 -6.06 24.36
CA LEU A 38 -5.25 -4.80 24.13
C LEU A 38 -5.61 -4.68 22.66
N LYS A 39 -6.89 -4.49 22.38
CA LYS A 39 -7.35 -4.20 21.02
C LYS A 39 -7.16 -2.71 20.76
N VAL A 40 -6.52 -2.41 19.64
CA VAL A 40 -6.26 -1.07 19.14
C VAL A 40 -6.90 -0.89 17.76
N TRP A 41 -7.29 0.32 17.47
CA TRP A 41 -7.74 0.70 16.14
C TRP A 41 -7.23 2.11 15.82
N GLY A 42 -7.13 2.45 14.56
CA GLY A 42 -6.79 3.78 14.11
C GLY A 42 -7.14 3.95 12.65
N ALA A 43 -7.16 5.20 12.25
CA ALA A 43 -7.33 5.62 10.87
C ALA A 43 -6.31 6.71 10.59
N GLN A 44 -5.61 6.61 9.48
CA GLN A 44 -4.59 7.56 9.08
C GLN A 44 -4.72 7.84 7.59
N PHE A 45 -4.64 9.10 7.21
CA PHE A 45 -4.36 9.52 5.85
C PHE A 45 -2.97 10.14 5.88
N GLU A 46 -2.01 9.45 5.29
CA GLU A 46 -0.63 9.95 5.18
C GLU A 46 -0.56 11.07 4.18
N GLU A 47 -1.33 10.92 3.11
CA GLU A 47 -1.47 11.90 2.05
C GLU A 47 -2.95 12.15 1.78
N PHE A 48 -3.32 13.42 1.75
CA PHE A 48 -4.55 13.94 1.19
C PHE A 48 -4.17 15.22 0.48
N GLU A 49 -3.91 15.12 -0.84
CA GLU A 49 -3.20 16.12 -1.61
C GLU A 49 -4.02 16.64 -2.79
N TYR A 50 -3.79 17.89 -3.09
CA TYR A 50 -3.97 18.47 -4.41
C TYR A 50 -2.60 18.61 -5.06
N ARG A 51 -2.44 18.01 -6.25
CA ARG A 51 -1.23 18.03 -7.05
C ARG A 51 -1.47 18.88 -8.30
N TYR A 52 -0.53 19.74 -8.63
CA TYR A 52 -0.51 20.54 -9.85
C TYR A 52 0.78 20.26 -10.61
N SER A 53 0.66 19.72 -11.80
CA SER A 53 1.82 19.33 -12.61
C SER A 53 2.43 20.47 -13.41
N ASP A 54 3.63 20.29 -13.90
CA ASP A 54 4.36 21.27 -14.71
C ASP A 54 3.80 21.42 -16.14
N ASP A 55 2.99 20.47 -16.60
CA ASP A 55 2.23 20.55 -17.87
C ASP A 55 0.77 21.02 -17.71
N GLY A 56 0.34 21.26 -16.47
CA GLY A 56 -0.94 21.88 -16.14
C GLY A 56 -2.03 20.90 -15.70
N GLU A 57 -1.70 19.64 -15.48
CA GLU A 57 -2.61 18.63 -14.94
C GLU A 57 -2.93 18.88 -13.47
N GLU A 58 -4.18 18.65 -13.08
CA GLU A 58 -4.67 18.81 -11.70
C GLU A 58 -5.19 17.50 -11.16
N LEU A 59 -4.54 16.97 -10.10
CA LEU A 59 -4.91 15.71 -9.44
C LEU A 59 -5.33 15.95 -8.00
N ALA A 60 -6.30 15.15 -7.54
CA ALA A 60 -6.57 14.96 -6.13
C ALA A 60 -6.17 13.54 -5.75
N THR A 61 -5.22 13.41 -4.83
CA THR A 61 -4.67 12.11 -4.42
C THR A 61 -4.89 11.85 -2.94
N TRP A 62 -5.00 10.58 -2.57
CA TRP A 62 -5.04 10.16 -1.17
C TRP A 62 -4.31 8.85 -0.96
N ASN A 63 -3.75 8.71 0.24
CA ASN A 63 -3.21 7.46 0.76
C ASN A 63 -3.70 7.30 2.20
N GLY A 64 -4.54 6.29 2.44
CA GLY A 64 -5.22 6.05 3.71
C GLY A 64 -5.01 4.65 4.23
N ASP A 65 -4.92 4.53 5.55
CA ASP A 65 -4.76 3.29 6.29
C ASP A 65 -5.73 3.23 7.47
N PHE A 66 -6.46 2.14 7.55
CA PHE A 66 -7.38 1.84 8.65
C PHE A 66 -6.96 0.51 9.26
N PHE A 67 -6.72 0.46 10.55
CA PHE A 67 -6.32 -0.76 11.20
C PHE A 67 -7.15 -1.08 12.44
N TYR A 68 -7.28 -2.39 12.69
CA TYR A 68 -7.91 -2.95 13.88
C TYR A 68 -7.23 -4.25 14.27
N GLY A 69 -6.91 -4.40 15.54
CA GLY A 69 -6.33 -5.66 16.02
C GLY A 69 -5.63 -5.55 17.36
N THR A 70 -4.62 -6.36 17.52
CA THR A 70 -3.74 -6.42 18.70
C THR A 70 -2.29 -6.23 18.25
N ASP A 71 -1.35 -6.15 19.20
CA ASP A 71 0.08 -6.12 18.88
C ASP A 71 0.58 -7.40 18.21
N GLU A 72 -0.15 -8.54 18.38
CA GLU A 72 0.22 -9.81 17.76
C GLU A 72 -0.34 -9.99 16.34
N LEU A 73 -1.51 -9.40 16.05
CA LEU A 73 -2.17 -9.48 14.75
C LEU A 73 -3.07 -8.26 14.52
N LYS A 74 -2.82 -7.54 13.45
CA LYS A 74 -3.62 -6.42 12.96
C LYS A 74 -4.20 -6.75 11.60
N PHE A 75 -5.44 -6.35 11.40
CA PHE A 75 -6.04 -6.26 10.07
C PHE A 75 -5.95 -4.81 9.62
N ARG A 76 -5.49 -4.60 8.39
CA ARG A 76 -5.38 -3.27 7.78
C ARG A 76 -6.14 -3.23 6.47
N TRP A 77 -6.79 -2.11 6.25
CA TRP A 77 -7.33 -1.71 4.96
C TRP A 77 -6.56 -0.47 4.51
N LEU A 78 -5.76 -0.66 3.47
CA LEU A 78 -5.03 0.42 2.81
C LEU A 78 -5.83 0.82 1.57
N THR A 79 -5.94 2.11 1.32
CA THR A 79 -6.61 2.66 0.14
C THR A 79 -5.82 3.85 -0.37
N SER A 80 -5.53 3.82 -1.67
CA SER A 80 -4.92 4.94 -2.37
C SER A 80 -5.67 5.22 -3.66
N GLY A 81 -5.57 6.42 -4.16
CA GLY A 81 -6.19 6.75 -5.43
C GLY A 81 -5.81 8.13 -5.93
N GLU A 82 -5.97 8.26 -7.23
CA GLU A 82 -5.72 9.47 -8.01
C GLU A 82 -6.96 9.82 -8.81
N TYR A 83 -7.35 11.06 -8.72
CA TYR A 83 -8.53 11.59 -9.40
C TYR A 83 -8.14 12.82 -10.23
N ALA A 84 -8.21 12.69 -11.54
CA ALA A 84 -8.01 13.78 -12.49
C ALA A 84 -9.19 14.76 -12.41
N ILE A 85 -8.92 16.00 -12.00
CA ILE A 85 -9.96 16.99 -11.68
C ILE A 85 -10.62 17.51 -12.95
N GLU A 86 -9.85 17.76 -14.01
CA GLU A 86 -10.37 18.28 -15.28
C GLU A 86 -11.19 17.22 -16.02
N GLU A 87 -10.68 16.00 -16.16
CA GLU A 87 -11.34 14.87 -16.84
C GLU A 87 -12.48 14.30 -16.01
N ARG A 88 -12.50 14.55 -14.69
CA ARG A 88 -13.47 14.01 -13.73
C ARG A 88 -13.49 12.48 -13.71
N THR A 89 -12.33 11.88 -13.79
CA THR A 89 -12.14 10.42 -13.78
C THR A 89 -11.10 10.00 -12.76
N TYR A 90 -11.17 8.75 -12.32
CA TYR A 90 -10.11 8.13 -11.56
C TYR A 90 -9.04 7.60 -12.52
N GLU A 91 -7.80 7.95 -12.30
CA GLU A 91 -6.65 7.38 -13.01
C GLU A 91 -6.22 6.06 -12.39
N GLY A 92 -6.32 5.98 -11.08
CA GLY A 92 -6.06 4.77 -10.34
C GLY A 92 -6.80 4.74 -9.02
N LEU A 93 -7.27 3.55 -8.64
CA LEU A 93 -7.85 3.31 -7.33
C LEU A 93 -7.36 1.95 -6.83
N GLU A 94 -6.71 1.94 -5.70
CA GLU A 94 -6.15 0.75 -5.09
C GLU A 94 -6.77 0.51 -3.72
N ASN A 95 -7.12 -0.72 -3.45
CA ASN A 95 -7.62 -1.14 -2.15
C ASN A 95 -6.93 -2.44 -1.74
N GLN A 96 -6.29 -2.44 -0.58
CA GLN A 96 -5.59 -3.60 -0.07
C GLN A 96 -6.12 -3.98 1.31
N ILE A 97 -6.44 -5.25 1.51
CA ILE A 97 -6.85 -5.80 2.81
C ILE A 97 -5.81 -6.84 3.22
N VAL A 98 -5.10 -6.58 4.31
CA VAL A 98 -4.02 -7.43 4.79
C VAL A 98 -4.15 -7.77 6.28
N GLY A 99 -3.69 -8.97 6.63
CA GLY A 99 -3.30 -9.31 7.98
C GLY A 99 -1.81 -9.02 8.18
N GLN A 100 -1.45 -8.37 9.28
CA GLN A 100 -0.09 -7.97 9.62
C GLN A 100 0.28 -8.52 11.00
N MET A 101 1.46 -9.13 11.09
CA MET A 101 1.98 -9.71 12.34
C MET A 101 3.47 -9.42 12.52
N PRO A 102 3.96 -9.19 13.74
CA PRO A 102 5.38 -8.93 13.99
C PRO A 102 6.20 -10.20 13.73
N ILE A 103 7.28 -10.04 12.96
CA ILE A 103 8.30 -11.06 12.72
C ILE A 103 9.63 -10.71 13.39
N SER A 104 9.81 -9.44 13.77
CA SER A 104 10.95 -8.96 14.55
C SER A 104 10.54 -7.75 15.40
N THR A 105 11.48 -7.14 16.11
CA THR A 105 11.25 -5.91 16.89
C THR A 105 10.90 -4.72 16.02
N PHE A 106 11.35 -4.71 14.77
CA PHE A 106 11.25 -3.55 13.87
C PHE A 106 10.47 -3.84 12.60
N PHE A 107 10.16 -5.09 12.30
CA PHE A 107 9.47 -5.48 11.08
C PHE A 107 8.30 -6.41 11.35
N ASP A 108 7.23 -6.17 10.62
CA ASP A 108 6.04 -6.98 10.53
C ASP A 108 5.96 -7.64 9.15
N ALA A 109 5.43 -8.85 9.08
CA ALA A 109 5.02 -9.48 7.82
C ALA A 109 3.57 -9.17 7.51
N LYS A 110 3.26 -9.00 6.23
CA LYS A 110 1.91 -8.76 5.71
C LYS A 110 1.52 -9.83 4.72
N ALA A 111 0.24 -10.23 4.73
CA ALA A 111 -0.34 -11.07 3.70
C ALA A 111 -1.81 -10.69 3.50
N GLY A 112 -2.27 -10.67 2.25
CA GLY A 112 -3.64 -10.30 1.95
C GLY A 112 -3.98 -10.27 0.47
N ILE A 113 -4.91 -9.39 0.12
CA ILE A 113 -5.45 -9.22 -1.23
C ILE A 113 -5.46 -7.72 -1.55
N ARG A 114 -5.11 -7.39 -2.80
CA ARG A 114 -5.20 -6.05 -3.39
C ARG A 114 -6.16 -6.08 -4.58
N PHE A 115 -6.95 -5.03 -4.69
CA PHE A 115 -7.89 -4.78 -5.78
C PHE A 115 -7.54 -3.43 -6.39
N ASP A 116 -7.21 -3.42 -7.66
CA ASP A 116 -6.89 -2.22 -8.41
C ASP A 116 -7.94 -1.99 -9.48
N THR A 117 -8.31 -0.73 -9.62
CA THR A 117 -9.10 -0.21 -10.73
C THR A 117 -8.25 0.83 -11.47
N PRO A 118 -7.34 0.40 -12.35
CA PRO A 118 -6.51 1.28 -13.18
C PRO A 118 -7.30 1.83 -14.36
N GLU A 119 -6.68 2.65 -15.17
CA GLU A 119 -7.15 2.90 -16.52
C GLU A 119 -7.07 1.60 -17.34
N GLY A 120 -8.17 0.87 -17.42
CA GLY A 120 -8.24 -0.44 -18.08
C GLY A 120 -9.05 -1.44 -17.27
N PRO A 121 -8.82 -2.75 -17.47
CA PRO A 121 -9.55 -3.77 -16.73
C PRO A 121 -9.05 -3.89 -15.28
N ASP A 122 -10.00 -4.07 -14.35
CA ASP A 122 -9.70 -4.30 -12.94
C ASP A 122 -8.73 -5.45 -12.73
N ARG A 123 -7.84 -5.30 -11.75
CA ARG A 123 -6.86 -6.31 -11.36
C ARG A 123 -7.06 -6.73 -9.90
N THR A 124 -6.76 -7.99 -9.63
CA THR A 124 -6.77 -8.55 -8.27
C THR A 124 -5.47 -9.30 -8.04
N TYR A 125 -4.82 -9.01 -6.91
CA TYR A 125 -3.53 -9.60 -6.56
C TYR A 125 -3.58 -10.26 -5.19
N ALA A 126 -2.85 -11.35 -5.04
CA ALA A 126 -2.38 -11.81 -3.74
C ALA A 126 -1.18 -10.95 -3.33
N VAL A 127 -1.11 -10.61 -2.05
CA VAL A 127 -0.08 -9.72 -1.48
C VAL A 127 0.72 -10.47 -0.43
N LEU A 128 2.03 -10.37 -0.51
CA LEU A 128 2.97 -10.75 0.55
C LEU A 128 3.95 -9.60 0.74
N GLY A 129 4.16 -9.16 1.98
CA GLY A 129 5.02 -8.02 2.20
C GLY A 129 5.62 -7.97 3.58
N ILE A 130 6.48 -7.01 3.77
CA ILE A 130 7.07 -6.61 5.06
C ILE A 130 6.91 -5.11 5.21
N ALA A 131 6.61 -4.67 6.42
CA ALA A 131 6.58 -3.25 6.77
C ALA A 131 7.33 -3.04 8.08
N GLY A 132 8.01 -1.92 8.23
CA GLY A 132 8.69 -1.63 9.49
C GLY A 132 9.70 -0.51 9.40
N LEU A 133 10.48 -0.40 10.48
CA LEU A 133 11.45 0.66 10.67
C LEU A 133 12.87 0.11 10.46
N ALA A 134 13.50 0.54 9.37
CA ALA A 134 14.90 0.20 9.07
C ALA A 134 15.88 1.05 9.90
N PRO A 135 17.18 0.70 9.95
CA PRO A 135 18.20 1.52 10.61
C PRO A 135 18.15 2.96 10.11
N GLN A 136 18.43 3.91 11.03
CA GLN A 136 18.38 5.36 10.79
C GLN A 136 16.96 5.92 10.61
N TRP A 137 15.93 5.19 11.06
CA TRP A 137 14.53 5.64 11.10
C TRP A 137 13.86 5.75 9.74
N PHE A 138 14.31 4.99 8.74
CA PHE A 138 13.56 4.83 7.50
C PHE A 138 12.36 3.93 7.73
N GLU A 139 11.17 4.43 7.45
CA GLU A 139 9.97 3.62 7.32
C GLU A 139 10.03 2.91 5.97
N ILE A 140 9.92 1.58 5.97
CA ILE A 140 9.99 0.76 4.77
C ILE A 140 8.71 -0.06 4.69
N ASP A 141 8.10 -0.06 3.52
CA ASP A 141 7.04 -0.97 3.14
C ASP A 141 7.42 -1.64 1.81
N ALA A 142 7.59 -2.96 1.81
CA ALA A 142 7.96 -3.71 0.62
C ALA A 142 6.96 -4.84 0.38
N ASN A 143 6.37 -4.87 -0.80
CA ASN A 143 5.31 -5.77 -1.18
C ASN A 143 5.67 -6.54 -2.44
N PHE A 144 5.22 -7.79 -2.49
CA PHE A 144 5.25 -8.63 -3.66
C PHE A 144 3.82 -9.03 -4.03
N TYR A 145 3.47 -8.86 -5.30
CA TYR A 145 2.13 -9.08 -5.82
C TYR A 145 2.11 -10.19 -6.84
N VAL A 146 1.06 -10.99 -6.81
CA VAL A 146 0.77 -12.01 -7.82
C VAL A 146 -0.67 -11.81 -8.28
N SER A 147 -0.86 -11.47 -9.55
CA SER A 147 -2.21 -11.31 -10.12
C SER A 147 -2.90 -12.67 -10.29
N LYS A 148 -4.22 -12.64 -10.41
CA LYS A 148 -5.01 -13.85 -10.76
C LYS A 148 -4.60 -14.45 -12.10
N ASP A 149 -4.03 -13.65 -13.01
CA ASP A 149 -3.63 -14.05 -14.36
C ASP A 149 -2.16 -14.53 -14.39
N GLY A 150 -1.46 -14.45 -13.25
CA GLY A 150 -0.09 -14.95 -13.06
C GLY A 150 0.98 -13.88 -13.21
N ASP A 151 0.60 -12.62 -13.43
CA ASP A 151 1.54 -11.51 -13.48
C ASP A 151 2.09 -11.22 -12.09
N THR A 152 3.34 -10.82 -12.06
CA THR A 152 4.05 -10.59 -10.80
C THR A 152 4.75 -9.23 -10.80
N SER A 153 4.67 -8.55 -9.66
CA SER A 153 5.32 -7.27 -9.43
C SER A 153 5.79 -7.13 -7.99
N ALA A 154 6.63 -6.16 -7.74
CA ALA A 154 7.07 -5.75 -6.41
C ALA A 154 7.07 -4.23 -6.31
N GLU A 155 6.72 -3.75 -5.14
CA GLU A 155 6.72 -2.35 -4.76
C GLU A 155 7.59 -2.14 -3.54
N LEU A 156 8.29 -1.02 -3.51
CA LEU A 156 9.08 -0.56 -2.37
C LEU A 156 8.74 0.89 -2.09
N ASP A 157 8.25 1.13 -0.88
CA ASP A 157 8.01 2.46 -0.34
C ASP A 157 9.01 2.72 0.78
N ALA A 158 9.63 3.89 0.77
CA ALA A 158 10.59 4.29 1.79
C ALA A 158 10.36 5.77 2.18
N GLU A 159 10.06 6.02 3.44
CA GLU A 159 9.91 7.38 3.96
C GLU A 159 10.94 7.68 5.06
N TYR A 160 11.42 8.91 5.08
CA TYR A 160 12.27 9.44 6.13
C TYR A 160 11.76 10.79 6.62
N GLU A 161 11.50 10.89 7.91
CA GLU A 161 11.09 12.14 8.56
C GLU A 161 12.26 12.82 9.28
N LEU A 162 12.62 14.03 8.83
CA LEU A 162 13.58 14.87 9.50
C LEU A 162 12.87 15.95 10.32
N LEU A 163 12.95 15.86 11.64
CA LEU A 163 12.42 16.89 12.54
C LEU A 163 13.34 18.09 12.53
N LEU A 164 12.96 19.16 11.81
CA LEU A 164 13.68 20.43 11.81
C LEU A 164 13.47 21.19 13.14
N THR A 165 12.25 21.08 13.67
CA THR A 165 11.85 21.58 14.99
C THR A 165 10.81 20.64 15.58
N ASN A 166 10.25 20.94 16.74
CA ASN A 166 9.15 20.18 17.32
C ASN A 166 7.85 20.22 16.47
N TYR A 167 7.74 21.20 15.56
CA TYR A 167 6.54 21.44 14.74
C TYR A 167 6.80 21.29 13.24
N TRP A 168 8.01 21.60 12.77
CA TRP A 168 8.37 21.49 11.36
C TRP A 168 9.06 20.18 11.07
N ILE A 169 8.49 19.42 10.16
CA ILE A 169 8.97 18.11 9.75
C ILE A 169 9.20 18.15 8.24
N LEU A 170 10.39 17.77 7.81
CA LEU A 170 10.69 17.54 6.41
C LEU A 170 10.60 16.04 6.14
N ALA A 171 9.61 15.63 5.36
CA ALA A 171 9.44 14.24 4.94
C ALA A 171 10.00 14.07 3.53
N ALA A 172 10.80 13.03 3.34
CA ALA A 172 11.30 12.60 2.04
C ALA A 172 10.79 11.18 1.79
N ALA A 173 10.04 10.98 0.70
CA ALA A 173 9.49 9.70 0.28
C ALA A 173 10.11 9.26 -1.05
N PHE A 174 10.24 7.95 -1.21
CA PHE A 174 10.69 7.31 -2.43
C PHE A 174 9.92 6.02 -2.64
N ASP A 175 9.26 5.91 -3.79
CA ASP A 175 8.48 4.75 -4.18
C ASP A 175 9.02 4.20 -5.50
N ALA A 176 9.07 2.87 -5.62
CA ALA A 176 9.53 2.21 -6.82
C ALA A 176 8.73 0.93 -7.09
N THR A 177 8.24 0.80 -8.32
CA THR A 177 7.52 -0.38 -8.81
C THR A 177 8.34 -1.13 -9.84
N VAL A 178 8.45 -2.44 -9.67
CA VAL A 178 9.11 -3.35 -10.60
C VAL A 178 8.15 -4.45 -11.02
N ALA A 179 7.94 -4.65 -12.32
CA ALA A 179 7.15 -5.75 -12.86
C ALA A 179 8.07 -6.86 -13.41
N PHE A 180 7.77 -8.11 -13.03
CA PHE A 180 8.50 -9.28 -13.52
C PHE A 180 7.84 -9.90 -14.76
N SER A 181 6.59 -9.53 -15.04
CA SER A 181 5.82 -9.83 -16.23
C SER A 181 5.28 -8.55 -16.85
N GLU A 182 4.93 -8.61 -18.13
CA GLU A 182 4.33 -7.51 -18.88
C GLU A 182 2.80 -7.65 -18.83
N ASP A 183 2.09 -6.55 -18.53
CA ASP A 183 0.64 -6.44 -18.64
C ASP A 183 0.28 -5.22 -19.51
N ARG A 184 0.13 -5.46 -20.82
CA ARG A 184 -0.16 -4.41 -21.80
C ARG A 184 -1.55 -3.82 -21.67
N GLU A 185 -2.48 -4.58 -21.10
CA GLU A 185 -3.87 -4.10 -20.98
C GLU A 185 -3.99 -2.93 -20.01
N ILE A 186 -3.05 -2.82 -19.06
CA ILE A 186 -2.94 -1.71 -18.11
C ILE A 186 -1.66 -0.89 -18.30
N GLY A 187 -0.99 -1.03 -19.46
CA GLY A 187 0.19 -0.24 -19.81
C GLY A 187 1.45 -0.55 -19.00
N VAL A 188 1.54 -1.69 -18.33
CA VAL A 188 2.69 -2.08 -17.50
C VAL A 188 3.68 -2.93 -18.31
N GLY A 189 4.89 -2.41 -18.47
CA GLY A 189 6.01 -3.12 -19.09
C GLY A 189 6.85 -3.90 -18.08
N LYS A 190 7.70 -4.81 -18.56
CA LYS A 190 8.60 -5.59 -17.72
C LYS A 190 9.82 -4.78 -17.28
N GLY A 191 10.23 -4.92 -16.02
CA GLY A 191 11.39 -4.27 -15.40
C GLY A 191 10.98 -3.18 -14.43
N LEU A 192 11.79 -2.14 -14.31
CA LEU A 192 11.41 -0.95 -13.52
C LEU A 192 10.26 -0.24 -14.24
N VAL A 193 9.12 -0.15 -13.58
CA VAL A 193 7.87 0.44 -14.10
C VAL A 193 7.88 1.94 -13.89
N SER A 194 7.97 2.34 -12.62
CA SER A 194 7.91 3.74 -12.21
C SER A 194 8.72 3.97 -10.94
N THR A 195 9.06 5.24 -10.73
CA THR A 195 9.50 5.76 -9.44
C THR A 195 8.76 7.05 -9.14
N GLU A 196 8.39 7.23 -7.88
CA GLU A 196 7.95 8.51 -7.33
C GLU A 196 8.95 8.96 -6.28
N THR A 197 9.27 10.25 -6.24
CA THR A 197 10.11 10.86 -5.21
C THR A 197 9.43 12.11 -4.71
N GLY A 198 9.08 12.14 -3.43
CA GLY A 198 8.39 13.24 -2.78
C GLY A 198 9.27 13.96 -1.75
N LEU A 199 9.12 15.28 -1.67
CA LEU A 199 9.68 16.08 -0.59
C LEU A 199 8.59 17.01 -0.07
N ARG A 200 8.18 16.82 1.20
CA ARG A 200 7.07 17.53 1.83
C ARG A 200 7.51 18.22 3.09
N LEU A 201 7.20 19.51 3.23
CA LEU A 201 7.43 20.27 4.46
C LEU A 201 6.11 20.39 5.21
N ARG A 202 6.00 19.63 6.30
CA ARG A 202 4.82 19.54 7.18
C ARG A 202 4.94 20.48 8.38
N TYR A 203 3.81 21.00 8.80
CA TYR A 203 3.68 21.74 10.07
C TYR A 203 2.67 21.03 10.98
N ASP A 204 3.15 20.54 12.11
CA ASP A 204 2.33 19.84 13.10
C ASP A 204 1.47 20.83 13.88
N LEU A 205 0.17 20.88 13.58
CA LEU A 205 -0.77 21.82 14.19
C LEU A 205 -1.43 21.27 15.45
N ILE A 206 -1.78 20.00 15.47
CA ILE A 206 -2.58 19.40 16.54
C ILE A 206 -2.00 18.01 16.89
N ASP A 207 -0.98 17.99 17.75
CA ASP A 207 -0.40 16.77 18.33
C ASP A 207 -0.27 15.60 17.32
N ARG A 208 0.18 15.91 16.10
CA ARG A 208 0.30 15.00 14.94
C ARG A 208 -1.03 14.45 14.38
N SER A 209 -2.18 14.87 14.92
CA SER A 209 -3.47 14.48 14.39
C SER A 209 -3.84 15.22 13.09
N PHE A 210 -3.30 16.43 12.93
CA PHE A 210 -3.48 17.24 11.73
C PHE A 210 -2.22 18.03 11.40
N SER A 211 -1.63 17.71 10.25
CA SER A 211 -0.39 18.33 9.79
C SER A 211 -0.50 18.74 8.33
N PRO A 212 -0.87 20.00 8.03
CA PRO A 212 -0.83 20.52 6.68
C PRO A 212 0.62 20.61 6.17
N TYR A 213 0.77 20.50 4.86
CA TYR A 213 2.07 20.58 4.21
C TYR A 213 2.00 21.17 2.80
N ILE A 214 3.17 21.54 2.31
CA ILE A 214 3.45 21.83 0.92
C ILE A 214 4.64 20.98 0.49
N GLY A 215 4.74 20.68 -0.79
CA GLY A 215 5.86 19.87 -1.27
C GLY A 215 6.01 19.87 -2.78
N VAL A 216 6.90 19.01 -3.22
CA VAL A 216 7.14 18.70 -4.62
C VAL A 216 7.22 17.19 -4.75
N VAL A 217 6.66 16.67 -5.84
CA VAL A 217 6.71 15.26 -6.20
C VAL A 217 7.24 15.15 -7.62
N HIS A 218 8.08 14.17 -7.86
CA HIS A 218 8.61 13.83 -9.16
C HIS A 218 8.28 12.38 -9.48
N GLU A 219 7.56 12.17 -10.55
CA GLU A 219 7.20 10.86 -11.08
C GLU A 219 7.92 10.56 -12.37
N ARG A 220 8.30 9.30 -12.56
CA ARG A 220 8.93 8.85 -13.80
C ARG A 220 8.60 7.41 -14.12
N LYS A 221 8.19 7.17 -15.37
CA LYS A 221 7.99 5.85 -15.98
C LYS A 221 9.24 5.40 -16.73
N TYR A 222 9.52 4.09 -16.75
CA TYR A 222 10.73 3.54 -17.32
C TYR A 222 10.44 2.40 -18.31
N GLY A 223 11.44 2.07 -19.13
CA GLY A 223 11.45 0.91 -20.02
C GLY A 223 10.23 0.82 -20.93
N ASP A 224 9.69 -0.38 -21.06
CA ASP A 224 8.52 -0.67 -21.89
C ASP A 224 7.26 0.08 -21.41
N THR A 225 7.13 0.32 -20.10
CA THR A 225 6.04 1.14 -19.55
C THR A 225 6.08 2.56 -20.09
N ALA A 226 7.26 3.17 -20.15
CA ALA A 226 7.43 4.50 -20.73
C ALA A 226 7.19 4.49 -22.25
N ASP A 227 7.49 3.39 -22.94
CA ASP A 227 7.23 3.27 -24.38
C ASP A 227 5.72 3.14 -24.65
N PHE A 228 4.97 2.43 -23.82
CA PHE A 228 3.50 2.36 -23.89
C PHE A 228 2.88 3.72 -23.62
N ALA A 229 3.28 4.41 -22.56
CA ALA A 229 2.78 5.75 -22.27
C ALA A 229 3.00 6.73 -23.42
N ARG A 230 4.19 6.73 -24.05
CA ARG A 230 4.47 7.56 -25.24
C ARG A 230 3.61 7.18 -26.44
N ALA A 231 3.33 5.88 -26.63
CA ALA A 231 2.48 5.42 -27.74
C ALA A 231 1.03 5.91 -27.57
N ASP A 232 0.57 6.04 -26.34
CA ASP A 232 -0.76 6.57 -26.00
C ASP A 232 -0.80 8.10 -25.89
N GLY A 233 0.37 8.76 -26.06
CA GLY A 233 0.49 10.22 -26.02
C GLY A 233 0.65 10.80 -24.63
N ALA A 234 0.85 9.94 -23.61
CA ALA A 234 1.04 10.36 -22.23
C ALA A 234 2.50 10.72 -21.90
N GLY A 235 2.70 11.55 -20.87
CA GLY A 235 4.00 11.90 -20.31
C GLY A 235 4.69 10.68 -19.67
N THR A 236 6.01 10.72 -19.62
CA THR A 236 6.82 9.69 -18.94
C THR A 236 7.60 10.21 -17.76
N GLU A 237 7.57 11.51 -17.54
CA GLU A 237 8.22 12.20 -16.43
C GLU A 237 7.43 13.45 -16.12
N GLN A 238 7.12 13.68 -14.85
CA GLN A 238 6.25 14.77 -14.42
C GLN A 238 6.72 15.32 -13.07
N TRP A 239 6.60 16.63 -12.88
CA TRP A 239 6.81 17.32 -11.62
C TRP A 239 5.53 17.92 -11.11
N PHE A 240 5.22 17.67 -9.86
CA PHE A 240 4.05 18.22 -9.20
C PHE A 240 4.44 19.16 -8.06
N ALA A 241 3.79 20.31 -8.01
CA ALA A 241 3.69 21.08 -6.78
C ALA A 241 2.49 20.56 -5.99
N VAL A 242 2.68 20.28 -4.71
CA VAL A 242 1.64 19.66 -3.89
C VAL A 242 1.29 20.51 -2.67
N ILE A 243 0.02 20.51 -2.32
CA ILE A 243 -0.51 21.05 -1.08
C ILE A 243 -1.46 19.99 -0.48
N GLY A 244 -1.28 19.68 0.78
CA GLY A 244 -2.05 18.61 1.40
C GLY A 244 -2.05 18.63 2.91
N ALA A 245 -2.58 17.57 3.49
CA ALA A 245 -2.57 17.35 4.93
C ALA A 245 -2.43 15.89 5.28
N ARG A 246 -1.67 15.60 6.35
CA ARG A 246 -1.69 14.31 7.05
C ARG A 246 -2.72 14.38 8.16
N LEU A 247 -3.52 13.31 8.27
CA LEU A 247 -4.58 13.16 9.28
C LEU A 247 -4.37 11.84 10.03
N SER A 248 -4.49 11.86 11.37
CA SER A 248 -4.39 10.64 12.21
C SER A 248 -5.44 10.68 13.31
N PHE A 249 -6.16 9.55 13.50
CA PHE A 249 -7.28 9.40 14.42
C PHE A 249 -7.16 8.16 15.30
#